data_0b4a49f54fc468348d41dd82b6f289f7
#
_entry.id   0b4a49f54fc468348d41dd82b6f289f7
#
_cell.length_a   1.000
_cell.length_b   1.000
_cell.length_c   1.000
_cell.angle_alpha   90.00
_cell.angle_beta   90.00
_cell.angle_gamma   90.00
#
_symmetry.space_group_name_H-M   'P 1'
#
loop_
_entity.id
_entity.type
_entity.pdbx_description
1 polymer ?
#
loop_
_entity_poly.entity_id
_entity_poly.type
_entity_poly.pdbx_seq_one_letter_code
_entity_poly.pdbx_strand_id
1 'polypeptide(L)'
;MPDEATPRFTRKGRATQARIVDVAAKLMFRRGIAGTSIDEVRNTAAVSGSQISHYFHDKRDLTRQVISARRDDVRQFHSQPELGALDSLEALQAWADANVADINAVYRKGGCVYGSLAGELVEADAEIHGDLTTGYDQWIGLFHAGLIEMRRRGDLRPDADPRHLAVSLVAAHQGGAMLTYITNSPEPLRAAVNAAVEYVRSFAPTSTARKPRAAGRRKPKG
;
A
#
# COMPACT_ATOMS: atom_id res chain seq x y z
N MET A 1 -5.80 -15.06 33.55
CA MET A 1 -4.50 -14.68 33.02
C MET A 1 -4.44 -13.16 33.03
N PRO A 2 -3.51 -12.51 33.74
CA PRO A 2 -3.42 -11.05 33.71
C PRO A 2 -2.90 -10.61 32.35
N ASP A 3 -3.58 -9.60 31.80
CA ASP A 3 -3.26 -8.85 30.60
C ASP A 3 -1.85 -8.23 30.76
N GLU A 4 -0.88 -8.70 29.97
CA GLU A 4 0.44 -8.07 29.92
C GLU A 4 0.29 -6.70 29.27
N ALA A 5 0.08 -5.69 30.11
CA ALA A 5 0.00 -4.30 29.70
C ALA A 5 1.28 -3.91 28.95
N THR A 6 1.20 -3.75 27.65
CA THR A 6 2.25 -3.19 26.79
C THR A 6 2.83 -1.94 27.48
N PRO A 7 4.15 -1.84 27.71
CA PRO A 7 4.73 -0.71 28.42
C PRO A 7 4.36 0.60 27.74
N ARG A 8 3.64 1.46 28.43
CA ARG A 8 3.26 2.79 27.93
C ARG A 8 4.48 3.70 27.96
N PHE A 9 5.22 3.75 26.84
CA PHE A 9 6.31 4.70 26.69
C PHE A 9 5.82 6.15 26.81
N THR A 10 6.66 7.02 27.41
CA THR A 10 6.43 8.47 27.42
C THR A 10 6.41 9.02 25.98
N ARG A 11 5.92 10.24 25.78
CA ARG A 11 5.97 10.91 24.47
C ARG A 11 7.39 10.92 23.88
N LYS A 12 8.41 11.22 24.73
CA LYS A 12 9.83 11.20 24.32
C LYS A 12 10.29 9.79 23.97
N GLY A 13 9.86 8.78 24.74
CA GLY A 13 10.17 7.37 24.46
C GLY A 13 9.62 6.90 23.11
N ARG A 14 8.34 7.20 22.82
CA ARG A 14 7.73 6.88 21.52
C ARG A 14 8.44 7.58 20.35
N ALA A 15 8.83 8.84 20.50
CA ALA A 15 9.59 9.55 19.45
C ALA A 15 10.96 8.91 19.21
N THR A 16 11.63 8.44 20.26
CA THR A 16 12.92 7.72 20.12
C THR A 16 12.73 6.38 19.44
N GLN A 17 11.73 5.58 19.83
CA GLN A 17 11.39 4.31 19.19
C GLN A 17 11.09 4.50 17.70
N ALA A 18 10.22 5.45 17.35
CA ALA A 18 9.87 5.76 15.95
C ALA A 18 11.10 6.16 15.12
N ARG A 19 12.03 6.94 15.69
CA ARG A 19 13.30 7.29 15.03
C ARG A 19 14.18 6.08 14.77
N ILE A 20 14.27 5.15 15.71
CA ILE A 20 15.06 3.91 15.54
C ILE A 20 14.43 3.06 14.41
N VAL A 21 13.12 2.90 14.43
CA VAL A 21 12.38 2.16 13.39
C VAL A 21 12.56 2.79 12.01
N ASP A 22 12.47 4.12 11.88
CA ASP A 22 12.68 4.83 10.63
C ASP A 22 14.10 4.64 10.08
N VAL A 23 15.11 4.73 10.95
CA VAL A 23 16.52 4.46 10.58
C VAL A 23 16.69 3.01 10.12
N ALA A 24 16.16 2.04 10.88
CA ALA A 24 16.23 0.64 10.53
C ALA A 24 15.57 0.37 9.17
N ALA A 25 14.38 0.93 8.95
CA ALA A 25 13.64 0.79 7.71
C ALA A 25 14.41 1.34 6.49
N LYS A 26 15.10 2.49 6.64
CA LYS A 26 15.95 3.07 5.59
C LYS A 26 17.20 2.24 5.30
N LEU A 27 17.81 1.66 6.32
CA LEU A 27 18.97 0.78 6.16
C LEU A 27 18.57 -0.54 5.50
N MET A 28 17.52 -1.20 6.00
CA MET A 28 16.98 -2.44 5.46
C MET A 28 16.53 -2.28 3.99
N PHE A 29 15.89 -1.17 3.64
CA PHE A 29 15.51 -0.90 2.25
C PHE A 29 16.70 -0.77 1.30
N ARG A 30 17.84 -0.24 1.77
CA ARG A 30 19.03 -0.01 0.92
C ARG A 30 19.97 -1.20 0.85
N ARG A 31 20.05 -2.02 1.88
CA ARG A 31 21.07 -3.08 2.04
C ARG A 31 20.49 -4.46 2.29
N GLY A 32 19.17 -4.56 2.32
CA GLY A 32 18.48 -5.76 2.76
C GLY A 32 18.48 -5.90 4.28
N ILE A 33 17.61 -6.78 4.75
CA ILE A 33 17.49 -7.08 6.17
C ILE A 33 18.72 -7.84 6.65
N ALA A 34 19.20 -8.82 5.87
CA ALA A 34 20.42 -9.57 6.20
C ALA A 34 21.63 -8.64 6.33
N GLY A 35 21.77 -7.67 5.43
CA GLY A 35 22.87 -6.69 5.38
C GLY A 35 22.80 -5.58 6.43
N THR A 36 21.77 -5.55 7.29
CA THR A 36 21.59 -4.50 8.32
C THR A 36 21.79 -5.09 9.72
N SER A 37 22.74 -4.56 10.50
CA SER A 37 22.97 -4.98 11.89
C SER A 37 22.30 -4.04 12.90
N ILE A 38 21.99 -4.55 14.10
CA ILE A 38 21.49 -3.72 15.23
C ILE A 38 22.49 -2.62 15.60
N ASP A 39 23.78 -2.92 15.59
CA ASP A 39 24.84 -1.95 15.91
C ASP A 39 24.87 -0.79 14.89
N GLU A 40 24.67 -1.08 13.62
CA GLU A 40 24.59 -0.05 12.60
C GLU A 40 23.35 0.82 12.78
N VAL A 41 22.19 0.21 13.07
CA VAL A 41 20.97 0.95 13.39
C VAL A 41 21.18 1.83 14.61
N ARG A 42 21.77 1.30 15.69
CA ARG A 42 22.09 2.03 16.92
C ARG A 42 22.96 3.26 16.64
N ASN A 43 24.05 3.07 15.90
CA ASN A 43 25.01 4.14 15.58
C ASN A 43 24.34 5.21 14.70
N THR A 44 23.62 4.79 13.66
CA THR A 44 22.93 5.73 12.74
C THR A 44 21.78 6.48 13.42
N ALA A 45 21.04 5.82 14.33
CA ALA A 45 19.99 6.44 15.12
C ALA A 45 20.52 7.29 16.27
N ALA A 46 21.84 7.32 16.53
CA ALA A 46 22.48 8.02 17.62
C ALA A 46 21.82 7.69 19.00
N VAL A 47 21.73 6.39 19.31
CA VAL A 47 21.20 5.90 20.60
C VAL A 47 22.23 5.00 21.30
N SER A 48 22.13 4.87 22.63
CA SER A 48 22.96 3.96 23.39
C SER A 48 22.52 2.49 23.23
N GLY A 49 23.41 1.55 23.57
CA GLY A 49 23.06 0.12 23.61
C GLY A 49 21.90 -0.17 24.55
N SER A 50 21.88 0.47 25.74
CA SER A 50 20.78 0.33 26.68
C SER A 50 19.45 0.90 26.14
N GLN A 51 19.49 1.98 25.36
CA GLN A 51 18.28 2.51 24.73
C GLN A 51 17.72 1.57 23.67
N ILE A 52 18.54 1.00 22.80
CA ILE A 52 18.02 0.10 21.76
C ILE A 52 17.45 -1.18 22.40
N SER A 53 18.14 -1.78 23.40
CA SER A 53 17.65 -2.96 24.12
C SER A 53 16.41 -2.69 24.98
N HIS A 54 16.13 -1.43 25.31
CA HIS A 54 14.89 -1.03 26.00
C HIS A 54 13.66 -1.07 25.06
N TYR A 55 13.84 -0.81 23.76
CA TYR A 55 12.75 -0.75 22.81
C TYR A 55 12.58 -2.02 21.98
N PHE A 56 13.66 -2.77 21.76
CA PHE A 56 13.68 -3.93 20.88
C PHE A 56 14.45 -5.07 21.54
N HIS A 57 13.81 -6.21 21.63
CA HIS A 57 14.41 -7.41 22.24
C HIS A 57 15.58 -7.93 21.40
N ASP A 58 15.38 -7.97 20.07
CA ASP A 58 16.35 -8.46 19.09
C ASP A 58 16.10 -7.85 17.70
N LYS A 59 16.89 -8.29 16.71
CA LYS A 59 16.73 -7.86 15.32
C LYS A 59 15.38 -8.28 14.72
N ARG A 60 14.83 -9.41 15.16
CA ARG A 60 13.54 -9.92 14.70
C ARG A 60 12.40 -8.99 15.16
N ASP A 61 12.38 -8.61 16.43
CA ASP A 61 11.42 -7.67 16.98
C ASP A 61 11.51 -6.30 16.28
N LEU A 62 12.73 -5.78 16.09
CA LEU A 62 12.94 -4.56 15.31
C LEU A 62 12.39 -4.69 13.87
N THR A 63 12.62 -5.81 13.20
CA THR A 63 12.12 -6.08 11.85
C THR A 63 10.60 -6.09 11.81
N ARG A 64 9.93 -6.72 12.77
CA ARG A 64 8.46 -6.71 12.87
C ARG A 64 7.92 -5.30 13.05
N GLN A 65 8.58 -4.46 13.83
CA GLN A 65 8.19 -3.07 13.99
C GLN A 65 8.43 -2.24 12.71
N VAL A 66 9.47 -2.56 11.94
CA VAL A 66 9.67 -1.97 10.60
C VAL A 66 8.54 -2.39 9.65
N ILE A 67 8.12 -3.67 9.64
CA ILE A 67 6.97 -4.14 8.84
C ILE A 67 5.71 -3.37 9.22
N SER A 68 5.44 -3.23 10.52
CA SER A 68 4.28 -2.48 11.01
C SER A 68 4.32 -1.01 10.56
N ALA A 69 5.47 -0.35 10.68
CA ALA A 69 5.63 1.04 10.24
C ALA A 69 5.40 1.19 8.72
N ARG A 70 5.94 0.26 7.91
CA ARG A 70 5.73 0.29 6.45
C ARG A 70 4.30 -0.01 6.04
N ARG A 71 3.58 -0.84 6.77
CA ARG A 71 2.14 -1.02 6.62
C ARG A 71 1.37 0.28 6.89
N ASP A 72 1.76 1.00 7.93
CA ASP A 72 1.16 2.29 8.25
C ASP A 72 1.47 3.35 7.18
N ASP A 73 2.68 3.36 6.59
CA ASP A 73 3.03 4.22 5.45
C ASP A 73 2.14 3.93 4.24
N VAL A 74 1.91 2.63 3.91
CA VAL A 74 0.99 2.23 2.83
C VAL A 74 -0.41 2.76 3.10
N ARG A 75 -0.92 2.60 4.32
CA ARG A 75 -2.24 3.11 4.69
C ARG A 75 -2.30 4.63 4.59
N GLN A 76 -1.28 5.33 5.08
CA GLN A 76 -1.20 6.80 5.03
C GLN A 76 -1.18 7.30 3.57
N PHE A 77 -0.39 6.66 2.70
CA PHE A 77 -0.37 7.00 1.28
C PHE A 77 -1.75 6.91 0.64
N HIS A 78 -2.48 5.81 0.89
CA HIS A 78 -3.81 5.59 0.32
C HIS A 78 -4.94 6.39 1.01
N SER A 79 -4.65 7.08 2.12
CA SER A 79 -5.60 7.95 2.84
C SER A 79 -5.41 9.43 2.51
N GLN A 80 -4.59 9.76 1.51
CA GLN A 80 -4.41 11.15 1.07
C GLN A 80 -5.71 11.67 0.44
N PRO A 81 -6.09 12.93 0.71
CA PRO A 81 -7.34 13.50 0.21
C PRO A 81 -7.48 13.44 -1.31
N GLU A 82 -6.35 13.52 -2.03
CA GLU A 82 -6.28 13.48 -3.50
C GLU A 82 -6.68 12.12 -4.07
N LEU A 83 -6.55 11.04 -3.28
CA LEU A 83 -6.94 9.69 -3.66
C LEU A 83 -8.38 9.34 -3.27
N GLY A 84 -9.07 10.22 -2.52
CA GLY A 84 -10.43 9.98 -2.06
C GLY A 84 -10.57 8.65 -1.30
N ALA A 85 -11.70 7.97 -1.50
CA ALA A 85 -11.94 6.64 -0.92
C ALA A 85 -11.56 5.48 -1.88
N LEU A 86 -10.80 5.75 -2.95
CA LEU A 86 -10.48 4.79 -4.03
C LEU A 86 -11.75 4.17 -4.67
N ASP A 87 -12.84 4.92 -4.67
CA ASP A 87 -14.17 4.46 -5.03
C ASP A 87 -14.70 5.09 -6.32
N SER A 88 -13.81 5.55 -7.19
CA SER A 88 -14.11 6.01 -8.54
C SER A 88 -12.96 5.75 -9.49
N LEU A 89 -13.21 5.74 -10.81
CA LEU A 89 -12.17 5.59 -11.83
C LEU A 89 -11.16 6.74 -11.78
N GLU A 90 -11.62 7.94 -11.44
CA GLU A 90 -10.78 9.12 -11.26
C GLU A 90 -9.84 8.96 -10.06
N ALA A 91 -10.33 8.45 -8.93
CA ALA A 91 -9.52 8.16 -7.75
C ALA A 91 -8.48 7.05 -8.01
N LEU A 92 -8.86 6.00 -8.72
CA LEU A 92 -7.93 4.95 -9.14
C LEU A 92 -6.87 5.47 -10.12
N GLN A 93 -7.23 6.38 -11.04
CA GLN A 93 -6.26 7.02 -11.91
C GLN A 93 -5.31 7.94 -11.13
N ALA A 94 -5.84 8.73 -10.19
CA ALA A 94 -5.02 9.58 -9.31
C ALA A 94 -4.02 8.73 -8.50
N TRP A 95 -4.44 7.56 -8.03
CA TRP A 95 -3.54 6.58 -7.38
C TRP A 95 -2.43 6.11 -8.34
N ALA A 96 -2.76 5.76 -9.58
CA ALA A 96 -1.76 5.35 -10.56
C ALA A 96 -0.76 6.47 -10.85
N ASP A 97 -1.25 7.70 -11.04
CA ASP A 97 -0.44 8.88 -11.32
C ASP A 97 0.49 9.24 -10.14
N ALA A 98 0.00 9.13 -8.89
CA ALA A 98 0.81 9.34 -7.69
C ALA A 98 1.97 8.33 -7.61
N ASN A 99 1.72 7.05 -7.89
CA ASN A 99 2.80 6.05 -7.95
C ASN A 99 3.82 6.34 -9.06
N VAL A 100 3.36 6.81 -10.22
CA VAL A 100 4.24 7.19 -11.33
C VAL A 100 5.10 8.41 -10.98
N ALA A 101 4.55 9.39 -10.23
CA ALA A 101 5.30 10.56 -9.76
C ALA A 101 6.47 10.16 -8.83
N ASP A 102 6.31 9.11 -8.02
CA ASP A 102 7.31 8.63 -7.07
C ASP A 102 8.39 7.70 -7.68
N ILE A 103 8.32 7.39 -8.97
CA ILE A 103 9.25 6.45 -9.62
C ILE A 103 10.71 6.77 -9.33
N ASN A 104 11.14 8.02 -9.54
CA ASN A 104 12.53 8.40 -9.36
C ASN A 104 12.92 8.56 -7.88
N ALA A 105 11.99 8.93 -7.03
CA ALA A 105 12.25 9.13 -5.60
C ALA A 105 12.34 7.80 -4.83
N VAL A 106 11.51 6.84 -5.17
CA VAL A 106 11.30 5.59 -4.43
C VAL A 106 11.62 4.35 -5.29
N TYR A 107 10.83 4.10 -6.33
CA TYR A 107 10.79 2.80 -6.99
C TYR A 107 12.09 2.40 -7.70
N ARG A 108 12.80 3.34 -8.30
CA ARG A 108 14.13 3.08 -8.91
C ARG A 108 15.24 2.84 -7.89
N LYS A 109 15.01 3.11 -6.61
CA LYS A 109 16.02 2.97 -5.55
C LYS A 109 15.92 1.67 -4.76
N GLY A 110 14.81 0.92 -4.88
CA GLY A 110 14.61 -0.31 -4.13
C GLY A 110 13.25 -0.98 -4.38
N GLY A 111 12.51 -0.54 -5.38
CA GLY A 111 11.17 -1.06 -5.64
C GLY A 111 10.14 -0.54 -4.63
N CYS A 112 9.10 -1.33 -4.38
CA CYS A 112 8.12 -1.01 -3.34
C CYS A 112 8.73 -1.20 -1.95
N VAL A 113 8.63 -0.19 -1.09
CA VAL A 113 9.21 -0.22 0.26
C VAL A 113 8.65 -1.36 1.12
N TYR A 114 7.37 -1.71 0.95
CA TYR A 114 6.76 -2.86 1.63
C TYR A 114 7.09 -4.18 0.91
N GLY A 115 7.04 -4.20 -0.41
CA GLY A 115 7.32 -5.39 -1.21
C GLY A 115 8.76 -5.88 -1.12
N SER A 116 9.74 -4.99 -0.93
CA SER A 116 11.14 -5.39 -0.73
C SER A 116 11.33 -6.20 0.55
N LEU A 117 10.61 -5.85 1.64
CA LEU A 117 10.62 -6.62 2.88
C LEU A 117 10.02 -8.02 2.68
N ALA A 118 8.91 -8.12 1.94
CA ALA A 118 8.25 -9.39 1.68
C ALA A 118 9.17 -10.35 0.90
N GLY A 119 9.88 -9.86 -0.10
CA GLY A 119 10.79 -10.67 -0.91
C GLY A 119 11.94 -11.32 -0.11
N GLU A 120 12.39 -10.66 0.98
CA GLU A 120 13.45 -11.20 1.84
C GLU A 120 12.93 -12.08 2.99
N LEU A 121 11.69 -11.89 3.42
CA LEU A 121 11.19 -12.40 4.68
C LEU A 121 10.12 -13.47 4.57
N VAL A 122 9.62 -13.75 3.36
CA VAL A 122 8.48 -14.66 3.16
C VAL A 122 8.74 -16.06 3.75
N GLU A 123 10.00 -16.49 3.82
CA GLU A 123 10.41 -17.78 4.38
C GLU A 123 11.03 -17.66 5.79
N ALA A 124 11.08 -16.47 6.40
CA ALA A 124 11.84 -16.23 7.61
C ALA A 124 11.26 -16.98 8.83
N ASP A 125 9.99 -16.79 9.13
CA ASP A 125 9.24 -17.51 10.15
C ASP A 125 7.72 -17.23 10.04
N ALA A 126 6.90 -18.05 10.71
CA ALA A 126 5.45 -17.99 10.62
C ALA A 126 4.85 -16.67 11.12
N GLU A 127 5.43 -16.02 12.15
CA GLU A 127 4.92 -14.74 12.66
C GLU A 127 5.22 -13.60 11.69
N ILE A 128 6.43 -13.52 11.15
CA ILE A 128 6.80 -12.51 10.14
C ILE A 128 5.97 -12.71 8.87
N HIS A 129 5.77 -13.96 8.44
CA HIS A 129 4.87 -14.28 7.34
C HIS A 129 3.45 -13.77 7.62
N GLY A 130 2.94 -14.01 8.84
CA GLY A 130 1.62 -13.52 9.28
C GLY A 130 1.51 -11.99 9.28
N ASP A 131 2.54 -11.29 9.76
CA ASP A 131 2.60 -9.83 9.75
C ASP A 131 2.57 -9.27 8.30
N LEU A 132 3.32 -9.88 7.38
CA LEU A 132 3.34 -9.51 5.96
C LEU A 132 2.00 -9.79 5.27
N THR A 133 1.42 -10.98 5.50
CA THR A 133 0.11 -11.36 4.96
C THR A 133 -0.96 -10.38 5.42
N THR A 134 -0.98 -10.05 6.72
CA THR A 134 -1.90 -9.06 7.30
C THR A 134 -1.77 -7.70 6.61
N GLY A 135 -0.55 -7.26 6.33
CA GLY A 135 -0.33 -5.98 5.64
C GLY A 135 -0.84 -5.97 4.21
N TYR A 136 -0.62 -7.04 3.44
CA TYR A 136 -1.17 -7.16 2.09
C TYR A 136 -2.70 -7.26 2.09
N ASP A 137 -3.29 -8.01 3.01
CA ASP A 137 -4.75 -8.10 3.13
C ASP A 137 -5.38 -6.75 3.46
N GLN A 138 -4.76 -5.97 4.33
CA GLN A 138 -5.21 -4.61 4.63
C GLN A 138 -5.09 -3.70 3.39
N TRP A 139 -3.98 -3.76 2.67
CA TRP A 139 -3.80 -2.97 1.46
C TRP A 139 -4.83 -3.32 0.38
N ILE A 140 -4.99 -4.60 0.07
CA ILE A 140 -6.05 -5.08 -0.85
C ILE A 140 -7.42 -4.64 -0.36
N GLY A 141 -7.65 -4.66 0.96
CA GLY A 141 -8.90 -4.23 1.60
C GLY A 141 -9.29 -2.79 1.30
N LEU A 142 -8.30 -1.87 1.17
CA LEU A 142 -8.56 -0.47 0.82
C LEU A 142 -9.22 -0.35 -0.56
N PHE A 143 -8.65 -1.00 -1.58
CA PHE A 143 -9.25 -1.03 -2.93
C PHE A 143 -10.56 -1.79 -2.96
N HIS A 144 -10.63 -2.93 -2.26
CA HIS A 144 -11.83 -3.76 -2.22
C HIS A 144 -13.04 -2.98 -1.70
N ALA A 145 -12.87 -2.19 -0.63
CA ALA A 145 -13.95 -1.35 -0.09
C ALA A 145 -14.45 -0.33 -1.13
N GLY A 146 -13.55 0.39 -1.80
CA GLY A 146 -13.93 1.36 -2.84
C GLY A 146 -14.62 0.69 -4.04
N LEU A 147 -14.12 -0.46 -4.49
CA LEU A 147 -14.71 -1.19 -5.62
C LEU A 147 -16.09 -1.79 -5.29
N ILE A 148 -16.34 -2.20 -4.03
CA ILE A 148 -17.69 -2.56 -3.55
C ILE A 148 -18.64 -1.37 -3.71
N GLU A 149 -18.22 -0.18 -3.30
CA GLU A 149 -19.03 1.03 -3.41
C GLU A 149 -19.31 1.40 -4.88
N MET A 150 -18.31 1.30 -5.75
CA MET A 150 -18.49 1.50 -7.20
C MET A 150 -19.53 0.53 -7.76
N ARG A 151 -19.45 -0.75 -7.44
CA ARG A 151 -20.43 -1.75 -7.89
C ARG A 151 -21.83 -1.47 -7.33
N ARG A 152 -21.95 -1.10 -6.05
CA ARG A 152 -23.22 -0.76 -5.39
C ARG A 152 -23.91 0.44 -6.03
N ARG A 153 -23.16 1.46 -6.48
CA ARG A 153 -23.68 2.64 -7.18
C ARG A 153 -23.99 2.38 -8.65
N GLY A 154 -23.55 1.24 -9.20
CA GLY A 154 -23.70 0.93 -10.61
C GLY A 154 -22.60 1.51 -11.50
N ASP A 155 -21.51 2.01 -10.92
CA ASP A 155 -20.32 2.48 -11.66
C ASP A 155 -19.52 1.31 -12.24
N LEU A 156 -19.70 0.10 -11.69
CA LEU A 156 -19.24 -1.16 -12.24
C LEU A 156 -20.41 -2.11 -12.50
N ARG A 157 -20.28 -2.92 -13.54
CA ARG A 157 -21.27 -3.95 -13.89
C ARG A 157 -21.41 -4.99 -12.77
N PRO A 158 -22.59 -5.67 -12.67
CA PRO A 158 -22.83 -6.69 -11.64
C PRO A 158 -21.86 -7.88 -11.69
N ASP A 159 -21.29 -8.19 -12.85
CA ASP A 159 -20.31 -9.26 -13.07
C ASP A 159 -18.88 -8.91 -12.65
N ALA A 160 -18.63 -7.65 -12.27
CA ALA A 160 -17.36 -7.25 -11.69
C ALA A 160 -17.16 -7.90 -10.31
N ASP A 161 -16.02 -8.56 -10.11
CA ASP A 161 -15.60 -9.07 -8.80
C ASP A 161 -14.68 -8.06 -8.11
N PRO A 162 -15.14 -7.30 -7.08
CA PRO A 162 -14.34 -6.30 -6.41
C PRO A 162 -13.07 -6.85 -5.76
N ARG A 163 -13.11 -8.09 -5.24
CA ARG A 163 -11.92 -8.71 -4.62
C ARG A 163 -10.86 -9.04 -5.66
N HIS A 164 -11.26 -9.61 -6.78
CA HIS A 164 -10.35 -9.91 -7.89
C HIS A 164 -9.71 -8.65 -8.46
N LEU A 165 -10.50 -7.60 -8.66
CA LEU A 165 -10.01 -6.30 -9.15
C LEU A 165 -9.03 -5.65 -8.17
N ALA A 166 -9.32 -5.70 -6.86
CA ALA A 166 -8.43 -5.18 -5.83
C ALA A 166 -7.08 -5.92 -5.79
N VAL A 167 -7.10 -7.25 -5.87
CA VAL A 167 -5.88 -8.07 -5.96
C VAL A 167 -5.09 -7.70 -7.21
N SER A 168 -5.77 -7.52 -8.36
CA SER A 168 -5.11 -7.16 -9.62
C SER A 168 -4.39 -5.82 -9.55
N LEU A 169 -4.99 -4.80 -8.91
CA LEU A 169 -4.36 -3.48 -8.71
C LEU A 169 -3.07 -3.59 -7.87
N VAL A 170 -3.12 -4.29 -6.74
CA VAL A 170 -1.96 -4.46 -5.86
C VAL A 170 -0.88 -5.32 -6.52
N ALA A 171 -1.25 -6.41 -7.21
CA ALA A 171 -0.31 -7.28 -7.91
C ALA A 171 0.40 -6.55 -9.07
N ALA A 172 -0.34 -5.75 -9.86
CA ALA A 172 0.24 -4.92 -10.91
C ALA A 172 1.24 -3.90 -10.37
N HIS A 173 0.89 -3.22 -9.26
CA HIS A 173 1.80 -2.31 -8.58
C HIS A 173 3.07 -3.02 -8.11
N GLN A 174 2.96 -4.18 -7.45
CA GLN A 174 4.11 -4.92 -6.92
C GLN A 174 5.04 -5.40 -8.05
N GLY A 175 4.48 -6.02 -9.09
CA GLY A 175 5.25 -6.47 -10.24
C GLY A 175 5.90 -5.30 -11.00
N GLY A 176 5.15 -4.24 -11.22
CA GLY A 176 5.65 -3.02 -11.86
C GLY A 176 6.77 -2.35 -11.07
N ALA A 177 6.63 -2.23 -9.76
CA ALA A 177 7.64 -1.65 -8.87
C ALA A 177 8.94 -2.48 -8.87
N MET A 178 8.85 -3.79 -8.79
CA MET A 178 10.00 -4.68 -8.83
C MET A 178 10.74 -4.58 -10.18
N LEU A 179 10.03 -4.65 -11.29
CA LEU A 179 10.63 -4.53 -12.62
C LEU A 179 11.25 -3.14 -12.84
N THR A 180 10.62 -2.08 -12.38
CA THR A 180 11.16 -0.71 -12.43
C THR A 180 12.50 -0.60 -11.70
N TYR A 181 12.62 -1.25 -10.54
CA TYR A 181 13.88 -1.31 -9.81
C TYR A 181 14.96 -2.09 -10.56
N ILE A 182 14.64 -3.31 -10.99
CA ILE A 182 15.60 -4.22 -11.66
C ILE A 182 16.08 -3.65 -13.00
N THR A 183 15.16 -3.11 -13.80
CA THR A 183 15.50 -2.57 -15.13
C THR A 183 15.99 -1.13 -15.11
N ASN A 184 15.91 -0.46 -13.94
CA ASN A 184 16.16 0.97 -13.79
C ASN A 184 15.37 1.84 -14.80
N SER A 185 14.19 1.39 -15.20
CA SER A 185 13.29 2.04 -16.15
C SER A 185 11.98 2.46 -15.46
N PRO A 186 11.40 3.62 -15.78
CA PRO A 186 10.09 4.03 -15.25
C PRO A 186 8.92 3.28 -15.90
N GLU A 187 9.16 2.62 -17.04
CA GLU A 187 8.14 2.05 -17.90
C GLU A 187 7.34 0.93 -17.23
N PRO A 188 7.95 -0.08 -16.55
CA PRO A 188 7.20 -1.20 -16.03
C PRO A 188 6.13 -0.81 -15.01
N LEU A 189 6.44 0.08 -14.06
CA LEU A 189 5.44 0.52 -13.07
C LEU A 189 4.33 1.33 -13.74
N ARG A 190 4.71 2.29 -14.61
CA ARG A 190 3.74 3.10 -15.36
C ARG A 190 2.78 2.23 -16.16
N ALA A 191 3.30 1.28 -16.94
CA ALA A 191 2.49 0.38 -17.74
C ALA A 191 1.57 -0.48 -16.87
N ALA A 192 2.10 -1.08 -15.80
CA ALA A 192 1.37 -2.01 -14.95
C ALA A 192 0.19 -1.33 -14.22
N VAL A 193 0.42 -0.17 -13.56
CA VAL A 193 -0.65 0.49 -12.79
C VAL A 193 -1.73 1.05 -13.72
N ASN A 194 -1.37 1.62 -14.88
CA ASN A 194 -2.35 2.10 -15.83
C ASN A 194 -3.17 0.94 -16.46
N ALA A 195 -2.52 -0.17 -16.83
CA ALA A 195 -3.23 -1.35 -17.34
C ALA A 195 -4.21 -1.91 -16.29
N ALA A 196 -3.85 -1.91 -15.00
CA ALA A 196 -4.74 -2.36 -13.94
C ALA A 196 -5.96 -1.43 -13.77
N VAL A 197 -5.77 -0.11 -13.87
CA VAL A 197 -6.89 0.86 -13.85
C VAL A 197 -7.78 0.66 -15.07
N GLU A 198 -7.22 0.48 -16.28
CA GLU A 198 -7.99 0.18 -17.49
C GLU A 198 -8.75 -1.16 -17.38
N TYR A 199 -8.17 -2.15 -16.72
CA TYR A 199 -8.88 -3.39 -16.45
C TYR A 199 -10.11 -3.17 -15.56
N VAL A 200 -10.01 -2.36 -14.51
CA VAL A 200 -11.19 -1.94 -13.72
C VAL A 200 -12.19 -1.18 -14.59
N ARG A 201 -11.72 -0.23 -15.43
CA ARG A 201 -12.54 0.58 -16.33
C ARG A 201 -13.33 -0.30 -17.32
N SER A 202 -12.79 -1.44 -17.74
CA SER A 202 -13.46 -2.36 -18.66
C SER A 202 -14.76 -2.96 -18.08
N PHE A 203 -14.94 -2.87 -16.76
CA PHE A 203 -16.18 -3.25 -16.06
C PHE A 203 -17.15 -2.07 -15.86
N ALA A 204 -16.82 -0.86 -16.29
CA ALA A 204 -17.79 0.22 -16.28
C ALA A 204 -18.96 -0.09 -17.24
N PRO A 205 -20.19 0.33 -16.91
CA PRO A 205 -21.32 0.14 -17.81
C PRO A 205 -21.03 0.79 -19.16
N THR A 206 -21.22 0.05 -20.26
CA THR A 206 -21.23 0.66 -21.58
C THR A 206 -22.33 1.70 -21.64
N SER A 207 -22.01 2.92 -22.03
CA SER A 207 -23.00 3.97 -22.24
C SER A 207 -23.95 3.55 -23.38
N THR A 208 -24.97 2.77 -23.03
CA THR A 208 -26.11 2.58 -23.92
C THR A 208 -26.80 3.94 -23.98
N ALA A 209 -26.81 4.53 -25.17
CA ALA A 209 -27.39 5.80 -25.50
C ALA A 209 -28.67 6.06 -24.68
N ARG A 210 -28.63 7.12 -23.89
CA ARG A 210 -29.77 7.62 -23.12
C ARG A 210 -30.94 7.77 -24.10
N LYS A 211 -31.92 6.84 -24.06
CA LYS A 211 -33.15 6.95 -24.87
C LYS A 211 -33.70 8.35 -24.70
N PRO A 212 -33.97 9.07 -25.80
CA PRO A 212 -34.61 10.39 -25.70
C PRO A 212 -35.92 10.25 -24.93
N ARG A 213 -36.07 11.04 -23.89
CA ARG A 213 -37.31 11.17 -23.13
C ARG A 213 -38.40 11.51 -24.12
N ALA A 214 -39.37 10.61 -24.35
CA ALA A 214 -40.50 10.85 -25.25
C ALA A 214 -41.17 12.16 -24.85
N ALA A 215 -41.16 13.13 -25.76
CA ALA A 215 -41.84 14.39 -25.60
C ALA A 215 -43.34 14.11 -25.41
N GLY A 216 -43.88 14.48 -24.26
CA GLY A 216 -45.28 14.31 -23.92
C GLY A 216 -46.15 14.92 -24.98
N ARG A 217 -46.97 14.09 -25.61
CA ARG A 217 -48.03 14.51 -26.53
C ARG A 217 -48.97 15.51 -25.81
N ARG A 218 -48.86 16.80 -26.16
CA ARG A 218 -49.88 17.76 -25.79
C ARG A 218 -51.19 17.36 -26.46
N LYS A 219 -52.21 17.06 -25.67
CA LYS A 219 -53.60 16.93 -26.17
C LYS A 219 -54.07 18.31 -26.65
N PRO A 220 -54.72 18.42 -27.83
CA PRO A 220 -55.38 19.63 -28.20
C PRO A 220 -56.62 19.82 -27.34
N LYS A 221 -56.80 21.04 -26.81
CA LYS A 221 -58.07 21.49 -26.23
C LYS A 221 -59.05 21.78 -27.36
N GLY A 222 -60.18 21.06 -27.41
CA GLY A 222 -61.39 21.44 -28.06
C GLY A 222 -62.24 22.21 -27.08
#